data_39f637753748d38bafe1d0281938bdbf
#
_entry.id   39f637753748d38bafe1d0281938bdbf
#
_cell.length_a   1.000
_cell.length_b   1.000
_cell.length_c   1.000
_cell.angle_alpha   90.00
_cell.angle_beta   90.00
_cell.angle_gamma   90.00
#
_symmetry.space_group_name_H-M   'P 1'
#
loop_
_entity.id
_entity.type
_entity.pdbx_description
1 polymer ?
#
loop_
_entity_poly.entity_id
_entity_poly.type
_entity_poly.pdbx_seq_one_letter_code
_entity_poly.pdbx_strand_id
1 'polypeptide(L)' 'QGLEEGRAKGRAEGRAEGKAEEKKNIALKLLAQDIPFEIISQATGLPIDEIKQWNKQ' A
#
# COMPACT_ATOMS: atom_id res chain seq x y z
N GLN A 1 14.91 -13.91 25.26
CA GLN A 1 13.46 -13.73 25.05
C GLN A 1 13.15 -12.37 24.47
N GLY A 2 13.70 -11.31 25.08
CA GLY A 2 13.46 -9.96 24.60
C GLY A 2 13.95 -9.73 23.17
N LEU A 3 15.08 -10.32 22.81
CA LEU A 3 15.62 -10.18 21.47
C LEU A 3 14.72 -10.84 20.43
N GLU A 4 14.18 -12.00 20.75
CA GLU A 4 13.29 -12.71 19.82
C GLU A 4 11.97 -11.96 19.65
N GLU A 5 11.42 -11.44 20.73
CA GLU A 5 10.20 -10.66 20.65
C GLU A 5 10.42 -9.37 19.85
N GLY A 6 11.55 -8.71 20.06
CA GLY A 6 11.89 -7.52 19.31
C GLY A 6 12.00 -7.78 17.82
N ARG A 7 12.64 -8.89 17.45
CA ARG A 7 12.76 -9.26 16.05
C ARG A 7 11.42 -9.58 15.42
N ALA A 8 10.57 -10.29 16.17
CA ALA A 8 9.24 -10.63 15.65
C ALA A 8 8.40 -9.38 15.39
N LYS A 9 8.44 -8.42 16.30
CA LYS A 9 7.73 -7.16 16.11
C LYS A 9 8.30 -6.37 14.95
N GLY A 10 9.62 -6.31 14.84
CA GLY A 10 10.27 -5.61 13.74
C GLY A 10 9.90 -6.19 12.39
N ARG A 11 9.84 -7.52 12.29
CA ARG A 11 9.44 -8.17 11.04
C ARG A 11 7.99 -7.88 10.68
N ALA A 12 7.10 -7.92 11.67
CA ALA A 12 5.69 -7.66 11.43
C ALA A 12 5.48 -6.23 10.96
N GLU A 13 6.13 -5.26 11.58
CA GLU A 13 6.04 -3.87 11.17
C GLU A 13 6.64 -3.65 9.78
N GLY A 14 7.78 -4.27 9.51
CA GLY A 14 8.42 -4.18 8.20
C GLY A 14 7.55 -4.75 7.10
N ARG A 15 6.89 -5.88 7.35
CA ARG A 15 5.98 -6.47 6.37
C ARG A 15 4.79 -5.58 6.09
N ALA A 16 4.22 -4.97 7.13
CA ALA A 16 3.08 -4.09 6.98
C ALA A 16 3.45 -2.87 6.13
N GLU A 17 4.60 -2.27 6.41
CA GLU A 17 5.09 -1.14 5.63
C GLU A 17 5.39 -1.54 4.19
N GLY A 18 6.04 -2.69 3.99
CA GLY A 18 6.36 -3.18 2.66
C GLY A 18 5.12 -3.43 1.82
N LYS A 19 4.08 -4.03 2.43
CA LYS A 19 2.83 -4.28 1.73
C LYS A 19 2.14 -2.98 1.36
N ALA A 20 2.17 -1.99 2.24
CA ALA A 20 1.56 -0.70 1.97
C ALA A 20 2.28 0.00 0.81
N GLU A 21 3.60 -0.07 0.76
CA GLU A 21 4.36 0.50 -0.34
C GLU A 21 4.09 -0.21 -1.65
N GLU A 22 4.00 -1.53 -1.63
CA GLU A 22 3.69 -2.30 -2.83
C GLU A 22 2.31 -1.91 -3.39
N LYS A 23 1.31 -1.83 -2.51
CA LYS A 23 -0.02 -1.43 -2.92
C LYS A 23 -0.02 -0.02 -3.50
N LYS A 24 0.70 0.89 -2.87
CA LYS A 24 0.82 2.25 -3.37
C LYS A 24 1.49 2.27 -4.73
N ASN A 25 2.56 1.52 -4.90
CA ASN A 25 3.27 1.45 -6.18
C ASN A 25 2.37 0.90 -7.29
N ILE A 26 1.62 -0.15 -6.99
CA ILE A 26 0.66 -0.72 -7.93
C ILE A 26 -0.40 0.31 -8.29
N ALA A 27 -0.96 1.00 -7.28
CA ALA A 27 -1.97 2.02 -7.50
C ALA A 27 -1.43 3.15 -8.38
N LEU A 28 -0.20 3.60 -8.14
CA LEU A 28 0.40 4.65 -8.95
C LEU A 28 0.60 4.21 -10.40
N LYS A 29 1.00 2.96 -10.62
CA LYS A 29 1.12 2.42 -11.97
C LYS A 29 -0.22 2.37 -12.68
N LEU A 30 -1.27 1.96 -11.97
CA LEU A 30 -2.60 1.90 -12.54
C LEU A 30 -3.14 3.30 -12.84
N LEU A 31 -2.84 4.27 -11.97
CA LEU A 31 -3.21 5.66 -12.22
C LEU A 31 -2.53 6.19 -13.49
N ALA A 32 -1.28 5.84 -13.71
CA ALA A 32 -0.55 6.24 -14.90
C ALA A 32 -1.16 5.66 -16.18
N GLN A 33 -1.90 4.55 -16.06
CA GLN A 33 -2.58 3.91 -17.17
C GLN A 33 -4.01 4.40 -17.35
N ASP A 34 -4.41 5.44 -16.62
CA ASP A 34 -5.76 6.02 -16.66
C ASP A 34 -6.85 5.03 -16.21
N ILE A 35 -6.51 4.13 -15.30
CA ILE A 35 -7.47 3.17 -14.77
C ILE A 35 -8.34 3.87 -13.73
N PRO A 36 -9.67 3.63 -13.73
CA PRO A 36 -10.58 4.26 -12.76
C PRO A 36 -10.22 3.94 -11.31
N PHE A 37 -10.46 4.92 -10.43
CA PHE A 37 -10.18 4.74 -9.00
C PHE A 37 -10.87 3.52 -8.42
N GLU A 38 -12.09 3.24 -8.86
CA GLU A 38 -12.87 2.11 -8.37
C GLU A 38 -12.15 0.79 -8.63
N ILE A 39 -11.59 0.63 -9.82
CA ILE A 39 -10.86 -0.57 -10.18
C ILE A 39 -9.55 -0.65 -9.40
N ILE A 40 -8.86 0.46 -9.28
CA ILE A 40 -7.62 0.51 -8.50
C ILE A 40 -7.89 0.14 -7.05
N SER A 41 -8.96 0.67 -6.48
CA SER A 41 -9.36 0.35 -5.11
C SER A 41 -9.63 -1.13 -4.94
N GLN A 42 -10.32 -1.76 -5.88
CA GLN A 42 -10.60 -3.19 -5.83
C GLN A 42 -9.33 -4.02 -5.99
N ALA A 43 -8.44 -3.59 -6.88
CA ALA A 43 -7.22 -4.35 -7.16
C ALA A 43 -6.22 -4.27 -6.00
N THR A 44 -6.14 -3.13 -5.34
CA THR A 44 -5.16 -2.90 -4.27
C THR A 44 -5.75 -3.05 -2.87
N GLY A 45 -7.07 -2.98 -2.74
CA GLY A 45 -7.72 -2.96 -1.44
C GLY A 45 -7.59 -1.64 -0.71
N LEU A 46 -7.17 -0.59 -1.39
CA LEU A 46 -7.02 0.74 -0.81
C LEU A 46 -8.30 1.55 -0.96
N PRO A 47 -8.58 2.47 -0.01
CA PRO A 47 -9.75 3.34 -0.14
C PRO A 47 -9.55 4.33 -1.29
N ILE A 48 -10.67 4.65 -1.96
CA ILE A 48 -10.64 5.56 -3.09
C ILE A 48 -10.09 6.93 -2.70
N ASP A 49 -10.39 7.39 -1.49
CA ASP A 49 -9.91 8.68 -1.00
C ASP A 49 -8.38 8.77 -1.02
N GLU A 50 -7.70 7.71 -0.64
CA GLU A 50 -6.23 7.68 -0.68
C GLU A 50 -5.74 7.72 -2.13
N ILE A 51 -6.36 6.96 -3.00
CA ILE A 51 -5.97 6.90 -4.41
C ILE A 51 -6.14 8.29 -5.05
N LYS A 52 -7.24 8.97 -4.73
CA LYS A 52 -7.48 10.31 -5.23
C LYS A 52 -6.41 11.30 -4.78
N GLN A 53 -5.94 11.16 -3.53
CA GLN A 53 -4.87 12.02 -3.02
C GLN A 53 -3.59 11.87 -3.84
N TRP A 54 -3.27 10.65 -4.20
CA TRP A 54 -2.07 10.41 -5.01
C TRP A 54 -2.19 10.94 -6.43
N ASN A 55 -3.40 11.00 -6.95
CA ASN A 55 -3.64 11.49 -8.30
C ASN A 55 -3.47 13.01 -8.43
N LYS A 56 -3.46 13.72 -7.31
CA LYS A 56 -3.30 15.19 -7.34
C LYS A 56 -1.86 15.65 -7.51
N GLN A 57 -0.93 14.75 -7.55
CA GLN A 57 0.49 15.11 -7.71
C GLN A 57 0.88 15.23 -9.19
#